data_3050a91bbd8e96d369370c603609cfe3
#
_entry.id   3050a91bbd8e96d369370c603609cfe3
#
_cell.length_a   1.000
_cell.length_b   1.000
_cell.length_c   1.000
_cell.angle_alpha   90.00
_cell.angle_beta   90.00
_cell.angle_gamma   90.00
#
_symmetry.space_group_name_H-M   'P 1'
#
loop_
_entity.id
_entity.type
_entity.pdbx_description
1 polymer ?
#
loop_
_entity_poly.entity_id
_entity_poly.type
_entity_poly.pdbx_seq_one_letter_code
_entity_poly.pdbx_strand_id
1 'polypeptide(L)'
;MEKAFESRLRVLYLEDDPRDAELVQETLAADGIESEIVRVETEADFIVALEKGGFDLVLADYTLPSFDGLSALEIVQRNWPEVPLIFVSGTLGEELAIEALKRGATDYVFKTRLSRIVPSVQRALREARERGDLIRAQEALRQSETYLAEAQRISHIGSFG
;
A
#
# COMPACT_ATOMS: atom_id res chain seq x y z
N MET A 1 14.30 -17.71 6.24
CA MET A 1 13.96 -18.85 5.51
C MET A 1 12.51 -18.90 5.25
N GLU A 2 11.74 -19.28 6.19
CA GLU A 2 10.32 -19.34 5.96
C GLU A 2 9.79 -18.04 5.47
N LYS A 3 10.39 -16.97 5.89
CA LYS A 3 9.96 -15.67 5.46
C LYS A 3 10.04 -15.49 3.98
N ALA A 4 10.97 -16.14 3.33
CA ALA A 4 11.14 -16.02 1.90
C ALA A 4 9.91 -16.54 1.17
N PHE A 5 9.24 -17.52 1.73
CA PHE A 5 8.04 -18.03 1.11
C PHE A 5 6.85 -17.18 1.40
N GLU A 6 6.79 -16.71 2.64
CA GLU A 6 5.63 -15.97 3.08
C GLU A 6 5.64 -14.58 2.59
N SER A 7 6.81 -14.09 2.20
CA SER A 7 6.92 -12.69 1.90
C SER A 7 6.96 -12.39 0.44
N ARG A 8 6.33 -13.25 -0.37
CA ARG A 8 6.13 -12.89 -1.76
C ARG A 8 5.19 -11.70 -1.82
N LEU A 9 5.71 -10.62 -2.36
CA LEU A 9 4.99 -9.35 -2.39
C LEU A 9 3.88 -9.40 -3.42
N ARG A 10 2.67 -9.05 -3.01
CA ARG A 10 1.55 -8.95 -3.95
C ARG A 10 1.34 -7.50 -4.30
N VAL A 11 1.48 -7.20 -5.58
CA VAL A 11 1.45 -5.83 -6.09
C VAL A 11 0.34 -5.70 -7.13
N LEU A 12 -0.50 -4.70 -6.96
CA LEU A 12 -1.47 -4.33 -7.98
C LEU A 12 -0.87 -3.17 -8.77
N TYR A 13 -0.72 -3.35 -10.07
CA TYR A 13 -0.04 -2.36 -10.90
C TYR A 13 -1.00 -1.86 -11.97
N LEU A 14 -1.37 -0.59 -11.86
CA LEU A 14 -2.23 0.09 -12.84
C LEU A 14 -1.32 0.60 -13.95
N GLU A 15 -1.26 -0.13 -15.05
CA GLU A 15 -0.30 0.12 -16.11
C GLU A 15 -0.80 -0.50 -17.41
N ASP A 16 -0.82 0.27 -18.49
CA ASP A 16 -1.31 -0.25 -19.77
C ASP A 16 -0.24 -1.00 -20.56
N ASP A 17 1.04 -0.85 -20.23
CA ASP A 17 2.12 -1.51 -20.94
C ASP A 17 2.65 -2.71 -20.14
N PRO A 18 2.41 -3.94 -20.60
CA PRO A 18 2.90 -5.10 -19.86
C PRO A 18 4.40 -5.18 -19.75
N ARG A 19 5.14 -4.54 -20.66
CA ARG A 19 6.60 -4.54 -20.60
C ARG A 19 7.09 -3.74 -19.41
N ASP A 20 6.40 -2.66 -19.07
CA ASP A 20 6.77 -1.87 -17.90
C ASP A 20 6.55 -2.66 -16.62
N ALA A 21 5.47 -3.44 -16.55
CA ALA A 21 5.21 -4.27 -15.39
C ALA A 21 6.29 -5.36 -15.27
N GLU A 22 6.66 -5.96 -16.38
CA GLU A 22 7.72 -6.96 -16.37
C GLU A 22 9.03 -6.38 -15.87
N LEU A 23 9.35 -5.18 -16.36
CA LEU A 23 10.61 -4.53 -15.99
C LEU A 23 10.65 -4.23 -14.49
N VAL A 24 9.55 -3.80 -13.94
CA VAL A 24 9.46 -3.56 -12.50
C VAL A 24 9.67 -4.88 -11.75
N GLN A 25 9.02 -5.94 -12.20
CA GLN A 25 9.16 -7.23 -11.53
C GLN A 25 10.61 -7.71 -11.55
N GLU A 26 11.27 -7.56 -12.69
CA GLU A 26 12.67 -7.96 -12.83
C GLU A 26 13.58 -7.12 -11.96
N THR A 27 13.29 -5.82 -11.89
CA THR A 27 14.09 -4.91 -11.08
C THR A 27 14.00 -5.26 -9.61
N LEU A 28 12.81 -5.59 -9.14
CA LEU A 28 12.62 -6.01 -7.76
C LEU A 28 13.30 -7.34 -7.49
N ALA A 29 13.16 -8.28 -8.43
CA ALA A 29 13.74 -9.61 -8.26
C ALA A 29 15.27 -9.57 -8.21
N ALA A 30 15.88 -8.65 -8.97
CA ALA A 30 17.33 -8.52 -8.96
C ALA A 30 17.88 -8.17 -7.58
N ASP A 31 17.07 -7.54 -6.74
CA ASP A 31 17.46 -7.21 -5.37
C ASP A 31 16.82 -8.13 -4.36
N GLY A 32 16.38 -9.30 -4.78
CA GLY A 32 15.87 -10.31 -3.87
C GLY A 32 14.42 -10.14 -3.45
N ILE A 33 13.69 -9.23 -4.08
CA ILE A 33 12.28 -9.02 -3.75
C ILE A 33 11.43 -9.77 -4.74
N GLU A 34 10.88 -10.90 -4.32
CA GLU A 34 9.98 -11.66 -5.15
C GLU A 34 8.59 -11.06 -5.07
N SER A 35 7.96 -10.89 -6.23
CA SER A 35 6.67 -10.24 -6.28
C SER A 35 5.76 -10.95 -7.26
N GLU A 36 4.47 -10.89 -6.95
CA GLU A 36 3.43 -11.29 -7.87
C GLU A 36 2.71 -10.01 -8.27
N ILE A 37 2.86 -9.62 -9.54
CA ILE A 37 2.28 -8.37 -10.02
C ILE A 37 1.02 -8.70 -10.81
N VAL A 38 -0.09 -8.12 -10.36
CA VAL A 38 -1.35 -8.19 -11.09
C VAL A 38 -1.51 -6.85 -11.80
N ARG A 39 -1.46 -6.90 -13.13
CA ARG A 39 -1.55 -5.69 -13.94
C ARG A 39 -3.00 -5.45 -14.35
N VAL A 40 -3.47 -4.23 -14.18
CA VAL A 40 -4.79 -3.81 -14.63
C VAL A 40 -4.66 -2.50 -15.39
N GLU A 41 -5.63 -2.20 -16.24
CA GLU A 41 -5.57 -1.02 -17.09
C GLU A 41 -6.75 -0.07 -16.89
N THR A 42 -7.85 -0.54 -16.33
CA THR A 42 -9.06 0.25 -16.25
C THR A 42 -9.48 0.44 -14.80
N GLU A 43 -10.30 1.45 -14.58
CA GLU A 43 -10.84 1.70 -13.25
C GLU A 43 -11.63 0.50 -12.75
N ALA A 44 -12.46 -0.09 -13.61
CA ALA A 44 -13.28 -1.22 -13.22
C ALA A 44 -12.43 -2.40 -12.74
N ASP A 45 -11.39 -2.75 -13.53
CA ASP A 45 -10.52 -3.86 -13.16
C ASP A 45 -9.72 -3.54 -11.91
N PHE A 46 -9.32 -2.29 -11.74
CA PHE A 46 -8.59 -1.84 -10.57
C PHE A 46 -9.41 -2.05 -9.31
N ILE A 47 -10.67 -1.61 -9.35
CA ILE A 47 -11.56 -1.74 -8.19
C ILE A 47 -11.86 -3.21 -7.90
N VAL A 48 -12.13 -4.01 -8.94
CA VAL A 48 -12.40 -5.42 -8.74
C VAL A 48 -11.21 -6.12 -8.08
N ALA A 49 -10.00 -5.81 -8.53
CA ALA A 49 -8.80 -6.40 -7.95
C ALA A 49 -8.65 -6.00 -6.48
N LEU A 50 -8.85 -4.72 -6.17
CA LEU A 50 -8.75 -4.25 -4.79
C LEU A 50 -9.78 -4.92 -3.89
N GLU A 51 -10.99 -5.14 -4.41
CA GLU A 51 -12.04 -5.77 -3.64
C GLU A 51 -11.72 -7.23 -3.32
N LYS A 52 -11.00 -7.89 -4.21
CA LYS A 52 -10.53 -9.25 -3.92
C LYS A 52 -9.50 -9.25 -2.81
N GLY A 53 -8.76 -8.15 -2.67
CA GLY A 53 -7.87 -7.96 -1.55
C GLY A 53 -6.56 -8.70 -1.63
N GLY A 54 -5.79 -8.58 -0.56
CA GLY A 54 -4.54 -9.29 -0.44
C GLY A 54 -3.34 -8.60 -1.04
N PHE A 55 -3.45 -7.34 -1.43
CA PHE A 55 -2.32 -6.62 -1.99
C PHE A 55 -1.54 -5.89 -0.91
N ASP A 56 -0.23 -5.95 -1.02
CA ASP A 56 0.67 -5.26 -0.09
C ASP A 56 1.01 -3.86 -0.58
N LEU A 57 0.86 -3.63 -1.88
CA LEU A 57 1.34 -2.41 -2.50
C LEU A 57 0.57 -2.16 -3.79
N VAL A 58 0.30 -0.90 -4.07
CA VAL A 58 -0.25 -0.48 -5.36
C VAL A 58 0.80 0.36 -6.06
N LEU A 59 1.07 0.02 -7.32
CA LEU A 59 1.85 0.84 -8.21
C LEU A 59 0.91 1.38 -9.28
N ALA A 60 1.12 2.60 -9.72
CA ALA A 60 0.25 3.21 -10.71
C ALA A 60 1.04 4.13 -11.62
N ASP A 61 0.77 4.03 -12.90
CA ASP A 61 1.24 5.04 -13.83
C ASP A 61 0.37 6.28 -13.64
N TYR A 62 1.01 7.44 -13.60
CA TYR A 62 0.30 8.68 -13.38
C TYR A 62 -0.57 9.05 -14.58
N THR A 63 -0.08 8.79 -15.80
CA THR A 63 -0.79 9.16 -17.02
C THR A 63 -1.22 7.93 -17.79
N LEU A 64 -2.46 7.53 -17.59
CA LEU A 64 -3.07 6.47 -18.37
C LEU A 64 -4.16 7.05 -19.24
N PRO A 65 -4.37 6.47 -20.43
CA PRO A 65 -5.41 7.02 -21.32
C PRO A 65 -6.81 6.90 -20.76
N SER A 66 -7.08 5.88 -19.97
CA SER A 66 -8.44 5.57 -19.57
C SER A 66 -8.72 5.81 -18.09
N PHE A 67 -7.70 6.06 -17.27
CA PHE A 67 -7.90 6.17 -15.83
C PHE A 67 -6.79 7.00 -15.22
N ASP A 68 -7.18 8.12 -14.62
CA ASP A 68 -6.26 9.08 -14.04
C ASP A 68 -5.60 8.51 -12.78
N GLY A 69 -4.29 8.68 -12.66
CA GLY A 69 -3.55 8.17 -11.50
C GLY A 69 -3.99 8.79 -10.19
N LEU A 70 -4.35 10.08 -10.20
CA LEU A 70 -4.83 10.71 -8.97
C LEU A 70 -6.16 10.14 -8.53
N SER A 71 -7.01 9.76 -9.47
CA SER A 71 -8.26 9.11 -9.13
C SER A 71 -8.02 7.75 -8.49
N ALA A 72 -7.02 7.02 -8.99
CA ALA A 72 -6.66 5.75 -8.39
C ALA A 72 -6.18 5.94 -6.95
N LEU A 73 -5.37 6.97 -6.73
CA LEU A 73 -4.91 7.28 -5.38
C LEU A 73 -6.07 7.58 -4.45
N GLU A 74 -7.05 8.36 -4.90
CA GLU A 74 -8.21 8.67 -4.09
C GLU A 74 -9.00 7.42 -3.71
N ILE A 75 -9.16 6.51 -4.66
CA ILE A 75 -9.88 5.27 -4.42
C ILE A 75 -9.19 4.47 -3.33
N VAL A 76 -7.87 4.32 -3.43
CA VAL A 76 -7.11 3.54 -2.45
C VAL A 76 -7.18 4.21 -1.09
N GLN A 77 -7.01 5.52 -1.03
CA GLN A 77 -7.03 6.22 0.25
C GLN A 77 -8.38 6.12 0.95
N ARG A 78 -9.46 6.14 0.18
CA ARG A 78 -10.79 6.14 0.74
C ARG A 78 -11.17 4.79 1.32
N ASN A 79 -10.82 3.71 0.62
CA ASN A 79 -11.32 2.39 0.98
C ASN A 79 -10.25 1.41 1.43
N TRP A 80 -8.99 1.65 1.10
CA TRP A 80 -7.87 0.78 1.48
C TRP A 80 -6.70 1.63 1.97
N PRO A 81 -6.92 2.48 3.00
CA PRO A 81 -5.88 3.45 3.42
C PRO A 81 -4.61 2.83 3.95
N GLU A 82 -4.65 1.56 4.32
CA GLU A 82 -3.46 0.89 4.84
C GLU A 82 -2.52 0.43 3.72
N VAL A 83 -2.97 0.44 2.46
CA VAL A 83 -2.16 -0.03 1.35
C VAL A 83 -1.41 1.15 0.74
N PRO A 84 -0.07 1.11 0.72
CA PRO A 84 0.69 2.22 0.13
C PRO A 84 0.57 2.23 -1.38
N LEU A 85 0.64 3.42 -1.96
CA LEU A 85 0.60 3.59 -3.41
C LEU A 85 1.82 4.40 -3.85
N ILE A 86 2.55 3.87 -4.82
CA ILE A 86 3.71 4.52 -5.41
C ILE A 86 3.42 4.75 -6.89
N PHE A 87 3.62 5.98 -7.35
CA PHE A 87 3.50 6.25 -8.76
C PHE A 87 4.79 5.89 -9.48
N VAL A 88 4.66 5.26 -10.65
CA VAL A 88 5.79 4.90 -11.50
C VAL A 88 5.48 5.46 -12.87
N SER A 89 6.17 6.53 -13.25
CA SER A 89 5.81 7.23 -14.49
C SER A 89 7.04 7.67 -15.27
N GLY A 90 6.88 7.77 -16.58
CA GLY A 90 8.00 8.07 -17.45
C GLY A 90 8.12 9.50 -17.90
N THR A 91 7.04 10.27 -17.78
CA THR A 91 6.99 11.52 -18.51
C THR A 91 6.73 12.77 -17.69
N LEU A 92 6.56 12.66 -16.40
CA LEU A 92 6.09 13.80 -15.64
C LEU A 92 7.22 14.54 -14.96
N GLY A 93 7.07 15.86 -14.85
CA GLY A 93 8.05 16.70 -14.20
C GLY A 93 7.96 16.65 -12.71
N GLU A 94 8.88 17.37 -12.07
CA GLU A 94 8.96 17.38 -10.63
C GLU A 94 7.72 17.95 -9.97
N GLU A 95 7.05 18.90 -10.65
CA GLU A 95 5.87 19.53 -10.07
C GLU A 95 4.74 18.53 -9.85
N LEU A 96 4.55 17.63 -10.81
CA LEU A 96 3.51 16.63 -10.66
C LEU A 96 3.86 15.59 -9.61
N ALA A 97 5.15 15.26 -9.49
CA ALA A 97 5.60 14.37 -8.43
C ALA A 97 5.32 14.98 -7.06
N ILE A 98 5.61 16.27 -6.90
CA ILE A 98 5.36 16.96 -5.67
C ILE A 98 3.87 16.98 -5.35
N GLU A 99 3.04 17.25 -6.37
CA GLU A 99 1.60 17.25 -6.20
C GLU A 99 1.09 15.88 -5.74
N ALA A 100 1.59 14.82 -6.37
CA ALA A 100 1.18 13.47 -6.00
C ALA A 100 1.52 13.16 -4.54
N LEU A 101 2.71 13.55 -4.11
CA LEU A 101 3.13 13.31 -2.73
C LEU A 101 2.29 14.12 -1.76
N LYS A 102 1.95 15.36 -2.11
CA LYS A 102 1.09 16.18 -1.27
C LYS A 102 -0.29 15.60 -1.13
N ARG A 103 -0.75 14.88 -2.14
CA ARG A 103 -2.07 14.26 -2.09
C ARG A 103 -2.07 12.94 -1.36
N GLY A 104 -0.91 12.47 -0.93
CA GLY A 104 -0.81 11.30 -0.08
C GLY A 104 -0.19 10.08 -0.70
N ALA A 105 0.35 10.19 -1.93
CA ALA A 105 1.10 9.08 -2.50
C ALA A 105 2.32 8.81 -1.63
N THR A 106 2.66 7.54 -1.48
CA THR A 106 3.79 7.17 -0.65
C THR A 106 5.10 7.60 -1.30
N ASP A 107 5.19 7.46 -2.61
CA ASP A 107 6.39 7.88 -3.31
C ASP A 107 6.09 8.03 -4.81
N TYR A 108 7.08 8.50 -5.53
CA TYR A 108 6.97 8.72 -6.97
C TYR A 108 8.31 8.32 -7.60
N VAL A 109 8.28 7.33 -8.48
CA VAL A 109 9.48 6.80 -9.11
C VAL A 109 9.41 7.06 -10.60
N PHE A 110 10.46 7.63 -11.17
CA PHE A 110 10.53 7.86 -12.61
C PHE A 110 11.01 6.62 -13.31
N LYS A 111 10.37 6.26 -14.43
CA LYS A 111 10.75 5.07 -15.19
C LYS A 111 12.18 5.18 -15.73
N THR A 112 12.70 6.40 -15.88
CA THR A 112 14.08 6.60 -16.31
C THR A 112 15.08 6.28 -15.20
N ARG A 113 14.61 6.12 -13.98
CA ARG A 113 15.45 5.76 -12.82
C ARG A 113 14.78 4.64 -12.06
N LEU A 114 14.48 3.58 -12.75
CA LEU A 114 13.65 2.51 -12.18
C LEU A 114 14.33 1.78 -11.03
N SER A 115 15.67 1.84 -10.96
CA SER A 115 16.37 1.23 -9.84
C SER A 115 15.93 1.79 -8.49
N ARG A 116 15.36 3.00 -8.48
CA ARG A 116 14.87 3.59 -7.24
C ARG A 116 13.60 2.93 -6.72
N ILE A 117 12.98 2.07 -7.54
CA ILE A 117 11.78 1.37 -7.08
C ILE A 117 12.07 0.47 -5.88
N VAL A 118 13.28 -0.08 -5.81
CA VAL A 118 13.63 -1.01 -4.75
C VAL A 118 13.62 -0.32 -3.38
N PRO A 119 14.42 0.75 -3.16
CA PRO A 119 14.36 1.40 -1.86
C PRO A 119 13.00 2.04 -1.58
N SER A 120 12.31 2.48 -2.62
CA SER A 120 10.98 3.07 -2.45
C SER A 120 9.99 2.04 -1.93
N VAL A 121 9.98 0.85 -2.52
CA VAL A 121 9.10 -0.23 -2.08
C VAL A 121 9.46 -0.68 -0.67
N GLN A 122 10.75 -0.82 -0.38
CA GLN A 122 11.18 -1.25 0.94
C GLN A 122 10.72 -0.26 2.02
N ARG A 123 10.87 1.03 1.74
CA ARG A 123 10.43 2.04 2.68
C ARG A 123 8.92 2.04 2.85
N ALA A 124 8.19 1.93 1.73
CA ALA A 124 6.73 1.93 1.78
C ALA A 124 6.20 0.77 2.61
N LEU A 125 6.77 -0.41 2.42
CA LEU A 125 6.33 -1.58 3.15
C LEU A 125 6.67 -1.47 4.64
N ARG A 126 7.85 -0.92 4.96
CA ARG A 126 8.25 -0.73 6.34
C ARG A 126 7.31 0.25 7.04
N GLU A 127 7.02 1.37 6.39
CA GLU A 127 6.14 2.38 6.97
C GLU A 127 4.73 1.84 7.15
N ALA A 128 4.25 1.06 6.17
CA ALA A 128 2.92 0.48 6.27
C ALA A 128 2.86 -0.51 7.43
N ARG A 129 3.90 -1.31 7.62
CA ARG A 129 3.97 -2.25 8.72
C ARG A 129 3.97 -1.52 10.06
N GLU A 130 4.78 -0.46 10.15
CA GLU A 130 4.86 0.31 11.39
C GLU A 130 3.52 0.96 11.73
N ARG A 131 2.83 1.49 10.73
CA ARG A 131 1.50 2.08 10.97
C ARG A 131 0.51 1.02 11.43
N GLY A 132 0.56 -0.16 10.81
CA GLY A 132 -0.31 -1.25 11.19
C GLY A 132 -0.04 -1.73 12.61
N ASP A 133 1.23 -1.83 12.97
CA ASP A 133 1.61 -2.23 14.33
C ASP A 133 1.12 -1.21 15.35
N LEU A 134 1.26 0.07 15.04
CA LEU A 134 0.80 1.12 15.94
C LEU A 134 -0.71 1.08 16.13
N ILE A 135 -1.44 0.92 15.03
CA ILE A 135 -2.90 0.86 15.12
C ILE A 135 -3.33 -0.34 15.96
N ARG A 136 -2.69 -1.50 15.76
CA ARG A 136 -3.04 -2.68 16.53
C ARG A 136 -2.70 -2.51 18.00
N ALA A 137 -1.57 -1.85 18.29
CA ALA A 137 -1.19 -1.60 19.68
C ALA A 137 -2.17 -0.66 20.36
N GLN A 138 -2.60 0.39 19.66
CA GLN A 138 -3.57 1.33 20.20
C GLN A 138 -4.91 0.66 20.43
N GLU A 139 -5.32 -0.20 19.51
CA GLU A 139 -6.59 -0.90 19.64
C GLU A 139 -6.55 -1.87 20.82
N ALA A 140 -5.42 -2.59 20.97
CA ALA A 140 -5.28 -3.52 22.08
C ALA A 140 -5.32 -2.77 23.42
N LEU A 141 -4.66 -1.61 23.49
CA LEU A 141 -4.66 -0.82 24.70
C LEU A 141 -6.07 -0.33 25.01
N ARG A 142 -6.80 0.15 24.03
CA ARG A 142 -8.16 0.63 24.23
C ARG A 142 -9.06 -0.48 24.73
N GLN A 143 -8.94 -1.67 24.16
CA GLN A 143 -9.73 -2.81 24.60
C GLN A 143 -9.38 -3.22 26.02
N SER A 144 -8.10 -3.17 26.35
CA SER A 144 -7.65 -3.50 27.69
C SER A 144 -8.19 -2.51 28.71
N GLU A 145 -8.17 -1.22 28.38
CA GLU A 145 -8.70 -0.20 29.27
C GLU A 145 -10.19 -0.36 29.46
N THR A 146 -10.92 -0.68 28.40
CA THR A 146 -12.36 -0.90 28.50
C THR A 146 -12.65 -2.11 29.38
N TYR A 147 -11.91 -3.18 29.19
CA TYR A 147 -12.09 -4.38 29.99
C TYR A 147 -11.85 -4.10 31.46
N LEU A 148 -10.80 -3.37 31.79
CA LEU A 148 -10.48 -3.06 33.18
C LEU A 148 -11.55 -2.16 33.79
N ALA A 149 -12.06 -1.20 33.05
CA ALA A 149 -13.11 -0.32 33.56
C ALA A 149 -14.37 -1.11 33.85
N GLU A 150 -14.72 -2.06 33.00
CA GLU A 150 -15.88 -2.89 33.23
C GLU A 150 -15.68 -3.82 34.42
N ALA A 151 -14.50 -4.39 34.55
CA ALA A 151 -14.18 -5.27 35.66
C ALA A 151 -14.26 -4.52 36.97
N GLN A 152 -13.74 -3.30 37.01
CA GLN A 152 -13.82 -2.48 38.21
C GLN A 152 -15.25 -2.12 38.56
N ARG A 153 -16.07 -1.82 37.55
CA ARG A 153 -17.47 -1.49 37.81
C ARG A 153 -18.21 -2.68 38.33
N ILE A 154 -17.98 -3.85 37.77
CA ILE A 154 -18.62 -5.06 38.26
C ILE A 154 -18.20 -5.38 39.68
N SER A 155 -16.90 -5.24 39.96
CA SER A 155 -16.39 -5.50 41.30
C SER A 155 -16.98 -4.53 42.30
N HIS A 156 -17.11 -3.27 41.93
CA HIS A 156 -17.69 -2.26 42.80
C HIS A 156 -19.15 -2.56 43.11
N ILE A 157 -19.89 -2.95 42.09
CA ILE A 157 -21.29 -3.32 42.29
C ILE A 157 -21.38 -4.55 43.17
N GLY A 158 -20.53 -5.52 42.94
CA GLY A 158 -20.52 -6.75 43.73
C GLY A 158 -20.24 -6.53 45.19
N SER A 159 -19.50 -5.48 45.52
CA SER A 159 -19.14 -5.22 46.91
C SER A 159 -20.30 -4.74 47.73
N PHE A 160 -21.39 -4.37 47.10
CA PHE A 160 -22.60 -3.97 47.81
C PHE A 160 -23.56 -5.13 48.06
N GLY A 161 -23.35 -6.19 47.32
CA GLY A 161 -24.23 -7.34 47.41
C GLY A 161 -23.89 -8.22 48.58
#